data_806f687ad862f9e0c61f5bb856227931
#
_entry.id   806f687ad862f9e0c61f5bb856227931
#
_cell.length_a   1.000
_cell.length_b   1.000
_cell.length_c   1.000
_cell.angle_alpha   90.00
_cell.angle_beta   90.00
_cell.angle_gamma   90.00
#
_symmetry.space_group_name_H-M   'P 1'
#
loop_
_entity.id
_entity.type
_entity.pdbx_description
1 polymer ?
#
loop_
_entity_poly.entity_id
_entity_poly.type
_entity_poly.pdbx_seq_one_letter_code
_entity_poly.pdbx_strand_id
1 'polypeptide(L)'
;MGTFNVSLKTLTDRVSMEVVYTPKELDQICVEIAEVNRPGLFLAGYYDYFDKLRLQIMGLAEMNFLSGLSPEKRYEALDQLFRQQPPAVIVCRSEELTPFPEMQELAQKHGVALLRSNETTCTLMGSLISVLNLELAPRITRHGVLVEVYGEGILILGDSGIGKSELAIELVKRGHRLVADDAVE
;
A
#
# COMPACT_ATOMS: atom_id res chain seq x y z
N MET A 1 -8.93 18.39 7.35
CA MET A 1 -8.20 17.72 6.27
C MET A 1 -8.76 16.30 6.22
N GLY A 2 -9.32 15.89 5.09
CA GLY A 2 -9.77 14.51 4.94
C GLY A 2 -8.55 13.59 5.03
N THR A 3 -8.61 12.57 5.85
CA THR A 3 -7.62 11.48 5.85
C THR A 3 -7.85 10.69 4.58
N PHE A 4 -6.90 10.76 3.66
CA PHE A 4 -6.89 9.87 2.50
C PHE A 4 -6.55 8.46 3.01
N ASN A 5 -7.26 7.47 2.51
CA ASN A 5 -6.96 6.08 2.76
C ASN A 5 -6.94 5.30 1.45
N VAL A 6 -6.23 4.21 1.42
CA VAL A 6 -6.19 3.30 0.29
C VAL A 6 -6.63 1.91 0.74
N SER A 7 -7.46 1.25 -0.06
CA SER A 7 -7.92 -0.10 0.26
C SER A 7 -6.81 -1.13 0.05
N LEU A 8 -6.82 -2.19 0.84
CA LEU A 8 -5.91 -3.31 0.63
C LEU A 8 -6.12 -3.96 -0.75
N LYS A 9 -7.34 -3.88 -1.31
CA LYS A 9 -7.65 -4.30 -2.68
C LYS A 9 -6.81 -3.54 -3.71
N THR A 10 -6.76 -2.21 -3.62
CA THR A 10 -5.94 -1.38 -4.51
C THR A 10 -4.46 -1.76 -4.45
N LEU A 11 -3.95 -2.07 -3.24
CA LEU A 11 -2.57 -2.50 -3.06
C LEU A 11 -2.31 -3.87 -3.69
N THR A 12 -3.21 -4.84 -3.53
CA THR A 12 -3.07 -6.18 -4.13
C THR A 12 -3.24 -6.17 -5.65
N ASP A 13 -3.97 -5.21 -6.21
CA ASP A 13 -4.11 -5.06 -7.67
C ASP A 13 -2.85 -4.45 -8.32
N ARG A 14 -2.06 -3.68 -7.57
CA ARG A 14 -0.86 -2.98 -8.08
C ARG A 14 0.47 -3.61 -7.68
N VAL A 15 0.47 -4.38 -6.60
CA VAL A 15 1.66 -5.05 -6.08
C VAL A 15 1.38 -6.54 -6.00
N SER A 16 2.33 -7.35 -6.48
CA SER A 16 2.16 -8.81 -6.54
C SER A 16 2.09 -9.43 -5.15
N MET A 17 0.86 -9.64 -4.68
CA MET A 17 0.56 -10.26 -3.39
C MET A 17 -0.63 -11.20 -3.52
N GLU A 18 -0.59 -12.31 -2.77
CA GLU A 18 -1.66 -13.29 -2.69
C GLU A 18 -2.28 -13.28 -1.30
N VAL A 19 -3.59 -13.42 -1.23
CA VAL A 19 -4.33 -13.48 0.04
C VAL A 19 -4.27 -14.91 0.57
N VAL A 20 -3.74 -15.07 1.79
CA VAL A 20 -3.79 -16.33 2.56
C VAL A 20 -5.07 -16.36 3.40
N TYR A 21 -5.39 -15.23 4.04
CA TYR A 21 -6.61 -15.04 4.83
C TYR A 21 -7.01 -13.55 4.85
N THR A 22 -8.32 -13.30 4.85
CA THR A 22 -8.88 -11.97 5.10
C THR A 22 -10.13 -12.07 5.95
N PRO A 23 -10.32 -11.20 6.96
CA PRO A 23 -11.50 -11.21 7.83
C PRO A 23 -12.74 -10.59 7.16
N LYS A 24 -12.54 -9.80 6.10
CA LYS A 24 -13.59 -9.11 5.34
C LYS A 24 -13.08 -8.82 3.92
N GLU A 25 -13.92 -8.27 3.06
CA GLU A 25 -13.50 -7.89 1.71
C GLU A 25 -12.33 -6.93 1.74
N LEU A 26 -11.37 -7.08 0.81
CA LEU A 26 -10.13 -6.30 0.78
C LEU A 26 -10.37 -4.79 0.58
N ASP A 27 -11.46 -4.41 -0.05
CA ASP A 27 -11.86 -3.02 -0.25
C ASP A 27 -12.30 -2.31 1.05
N GLN A 28 -12.66 -3.10 2.08
CA GLN A 28 -13.04 -2.63 3.41
C GLN A 28 -11.87 -2.51 4.39
N ILE A 29 -10.67 -2.96 3.99
CA ILE A 29 -9.46 -2.84 4.81
C ILE A 29 -8.67 -1.65 4.29
N CYS A 30 -8.60 -0.60 5.09
CA CYS A 30 -7.96 0.65 4.72
C CYS A 30 -6.57 0.78 5.34
N VAL A 31 -5.65 1.37 4.57
CA VAL A 31 -4.31 1.76 5.00
C VAL A 31 -4.22 3.28 4.89
N GLU A 32 -3.78 3.94 5.95
CA GLU A 32 -3.76 5.41 6.07
C GLU A 32 -2.33 5.97 6.14
N ILE A 33 -1.33 5.11 6.24
CA ILE A 33 0.08 5.48 6.43
C ILE A 33 0.91 4.92 5.27
N ALA A 34 1.72 5.78 4.65
CA ALA A 34 2.56 5.40 3.52
C ALA A 34 3.80 4.58 3.91
N GLU A 35 4.09 4.49 5.20
CA GLU A 35 5.22 3.73 5.72
C GLU A 35 4.83 2.28 6.00
N VAL A 36 5.78 1.38 5.81
CA VAL A 36 5.68 -0.03 6.15
C VAL A 36 6.63 -0.37 7.29
N ASN A 37 6.39 -1.45 8.01
CA ASN A 37 7.21 -1.86 9.16
C ASN A 37 7.72 -3.30 9.01
N ARG A 38 8.89 -3.56 9.57
CA ARG A 38 9.42 -4.91 9.80
C ARG A 38 9.37 -5.21 11.30
N PRO A 39 8.55 -6.17 11.75
CA PRO A 39 8.28 -6.37 13.18
C PRO A 39 9.37 -7.16 13.93
N GLY A 40 10.60 -7.22 13.41
CA GLY A 40 11.67 -8.05 14.00
C GLY A 40 11.95 -7.77 15.47
N LEU A 41 12.07 -6.49 15.86
CA LEU A 41 12.28 -6.11 17.27
C LEU A 41 11.05 -6.42 18.13
N PHE A 42 9.86 -6.18 17.59
CA PHE A 42 8.60 -6.49 18.27
C PHE A 42 8.48 -7.99 18.56
N LEU A 43 8.79 -8.84 17.59
CA LEU A 43 8.79 -10.30 17.74
C LEU A 43 9.83 -10.77 18.76
N ALA A 44 10.93 -10.02 18.92
CA ALA A 44 11.97 -10.29 19.92
C ALA A 44 11.63 -9.77 21.33
N GLY A 45 10.44 -9.17 21.52
CA GLY A 45 9.94 -8.71 22.83
C GLY A 45 10.20 -7.23 23.13
N TYR A 46 10.61 -6.43 22.13
CA TYR A 46 10.74 -4.98 22.28
C TYR A 46 9.53 -4.29 21.63
N TYR A 47 8.61 -3.83 22.47
CA TYR A 47 7.30 -3.32 22.03
C TYR A 47 7.24 -1.80 21.86
N ASP A 48 8.24 -1.07 22.33
CA ASP A 48 8.28 0.38 22.22
C ASP A 48 8.38 0.82 20.75
N TYR A 49 7.71 1.91 20.41
CA TYR A 49 7.69 2.49 19.07
C TYR A 49 7.12 1.57 17.96
N PHE A 50 6.39 0.51 18.34
CA PHE A 50 5.66 -0.29 17.36
C PHE A 50 4.44 0.48 16.85
N ASP A 51 4.37 0.66 15.53
CA ASP A 51 3.24 1.32 14.90
C ASP A 51 2.31 0.27 14.26
N LYS A 52 1.19 0.08 14.89
CA LYS A 52 0.16 -0.88 14.48
C LYS A 52 -0.61 -0.47 13.22
N LEU A 53 -0.56 0.81 12.83
CA LEU A 53 -1.27 1.30 11.63
C LEU A 53 -0.51 0.99 10.33
N ARG A 54 0.74 0.55 10.44
CA ARG A 54 1.57 0.20 9.28
C ARG A 54 1.33 -1.25 8.84
N LEU A 55 1.50 -1.49 7.55
CA LEU A 55 1.62 -2.86 7.02
C LEU A 55 2.87 -3.53 7.62
N GLN A 56 2.72 -4.75 8.11
CA GLN A 56 3.81 -5.50 8.74
C GLN A 56 4.43 -6.49 7.75
N ILE A 57 5.69 -6.30 7.40
CA ILE A 57 6.40 -7.10 6.39
C ILE A 57 7.37 -8.06 7.06
N MET A 58 7.17 -9.35 6.84
CA MET A 58 8.00 -10.42 7.39
C MET A 58 8.84 -11.06 6.29
N GLY A 59 10.15 -10.99 6.44
CA GLY A 59 11.12 -11.58 5.52
C GLY A 59 11.96 -12.67 6.18
N LEU A 60 13.11 -12.99 5.56
CA LEU A 60 14.03 -14.03 6.04
C LEU A 60 14.42 -13.86 7.53
N ALA A 61 14.72 -12.63 7.96
CA ALA A 61 15.18 -12.40 9.32
C ALA A 61 14.11 -12.74 10.35
N GLU A 62 12.87 -12.25 10.13
CA GLU A 62 11.74 -12.49 11.04
C GLU A 62 11.34 -13.97 11.03
N MET A 63 11.26 -14.59 9.86
CA MET A 63 10.87 -15.99 9.72
C MET A 63 11.92 -16.94 10.30
N ASN A 64 13.22 -16.67 10.07
CA ASN A 64 14.30 -17.45 10.69
C ASN A 64 14.38 -17.28 12.20
N PHE A 65 14.17 -16.06 12.70
CA PHE A 65 14.06 -15.83 14.14
C PHE A 65 12.95 -16.68 14.75
N LEU A 66 11.74 -16.63 14.17
CA LEU A 66 10.59 -17.41 14.63
C LEU A 66 10.82 -18.92 14.53
N SER A 67 11.48 -19.40 13.49
CA SER A 67 11.80 -20.83 13.33
C SER A 67 12.78 -21.34 14.42
N GLY A 68 13.61 -20.46 14.96
CA GLY A 68 14.52 -20.77 16.08
C GLY A 68 13.87 -20.82 17.45
N LEU A 69 12.61 -20.38 17.58
CA LEU A 69 11.87 -20.44 18.83
C LEU A 69 11.17 -21.78 19.02
N SER A 70 10.89 -22.16 20.29
CA SER A 70 9.96 -23.27 20.53
C SER A 70 8.56 -22.93 20.01
N PRO A 71 7.73 -23.92 19.67
CA PRO A 71 6.36 -23.67 19.17
C PRO A 71 5.54 -22.73 20.09
N GLU A 72 5.66 -22.90 21.40
CA GLU A 72 4.94 -22.08 22.39
C GLU A 72 5.39 -20.61 22.33
N LYS A 73 6.72 -20.38 22.33
CA LYS A 73 7.28 -19.01 22.25
C LYS A 73 6.99 -18.35 20.92
N ARG A 74 7.02 -19.12 19.82
CA ARG A 74 6.66 -18.63 18.50
C ARG A 74 5.19 -18.21 18.46
N TYR A 75 4.30 -19.06 18.99
CA TYR A 75 2.87 -18.74 19.08
C TYR A 75 2.65 -17.46 19.90
N GLU A 76 3.31 -17.33 21.07
CA GLU A 76 3.21 -16.14 21.92
C GLU A 76 3.66 -14.86 21.19
N ALA A 77 4.83 -14.90 20.53
CA ALA A 77 5.36 -13.75 19.77
C ALA A 77 4.41 -13.34 18.63
N LEU A 78 3.88 -14.31 17.90
CA LEU A 78 2.90 -14.06 16.84
C LEU A 78 1.57 -13.57 17.41
N ASP A 79 1.06 -14.14 18.50
CA ASP A 79 -0.20 -13.70 19.13
C ASP A 79 -0.11 -12.24 19.57
N GLN A 80 1.04 -11.82 20.13
CA GLN A 80 1.28 -10.41 20.47
C GLN A 80 1.23 -9.50 19.23
N LEU A 81 1.80 -9.92 18.10
CA LEU A 81 1.77 -9.14 16.85
C LEU A 81 0.35 -9.02 16.30
N PHE A 82 -0.36 -10.15 16.14
CA PHE A 82 -1.72 -10.14 15.57
C PHE A 82 -2.73 -9.44 16.48
N ARG A 83 -2.53 -9.47 17.80
CA ARG A 83 -3.34 -8.72 18.78
C ARG A 83 -3.29 -7.20 18.58
N GLN A 84 -2.21 -6.67 17.99
CA GLN A 84 -2.12 -5.24 17.66
C GLN A 84 -3.08 -4.84 16.53
N GLN A 85 -3.64 -5.80 15.79
CA GLN A 85 -4.56 -5.59 14.68
C GLN A 85 -4.02 -4.66 13.59
N PRO A 86 -2.81 -4.90 13.05
CA PRO A 86 -2.33 -4.14 11.90
C PRO A 86 -3.27 -4.37 10.69
N PRO A 87 -3.25 -3.46 9.70
CA PRO A 87 -4.04 -3.62 8.47
C PRO A 87 -3.78 -4.95 7.75
N ALA A 88 -2.52 -5.37 7.70
CA ALA A 88 -2.13 -6.69 7.20
C ALA A 88 -0.74 -7.09 7.70
N VAL A 89 -0.53 -8.42 7.77
CA VAL A 89 0.78 -9.06 7.90
C VAL A 89 1.10 -9.73 6.55
N ILE A 90 2.28 -9.47 5.99
CA ILE A 90 2.69 -9.94 4.66
C ILE A 90 3.99 -10.72 4.78
N VAL A 91 3.99 -11.98 4.34
CA VAL A 91 5.19 -12.83 4.29
C VAL A 91 5.82 -12.74 2.91
N CYS A 92 7.07 -12.26 2.85
CA CYS A 92 7.86 -12.18 1.61
C CYS A 92 8.49 -13.52 1.26
N ARG A 93 8.94 -13.66 -0.01
CA ARG A 93 9.64 -14.85 -0.52
C ARG A 93 8.84 -16.14 -0.30
N SER A 94 7.55 -16.13 -0.66
CA SER A 94 6.64 -17.25 -0.37
C SER A 94 7.03 -18.57 -1.06
N GLU A 95 7.89 -18.55 -2.05
CA GLU A 95 8.48 -19.76 -2.64
C GLU A 95 9.53 -20.42 -1.71
N GLU A 96 10.22 -19.62 -0.89
CA GLU A 96 11.25 -20.07 0.06
C GLU A 96 10.70 -20.18 1.49
N LEU A 97 9.74 -19.34 1.84
CA LEU A 97 9.19 -19.15 3.19
C LEU A 97 7.69 -19.42 3.21
N THR A 98 7.28 -20.52 3.77
CA THR A 98 5.87 -20.80 4.02
C THR A 98 5.43 -20.14 5.33
N PRO A 99 4.30 -19.41 5.36
CA PRO A 99 3.74 -18.93 6.62
C PRO A 99 3.54 -20.08 7.60
N PHE A 100 3.88 -19.87 8.86
CA PHE A 100 3.62 -20.87 9.90
C PHE A 100 2.11 -21.11 10.04
N PRO A 101 1.65 -22.35 10.31
CA PRO A 101 0.23 -22.64 10.51
C PRO A 101 -0.41 -21.74 11.58
N GLU A 102 0.33 -21.41 12.63
CA GLU A 102 -0.10 -20.52 13.73
C GLU A 102 -0.44 -19.10 13.22
N MET A 103 0.20 -18.64 12.14
CA MET A 103 -0.08 -17.31 11.57
C MET A 103 -1.50 -17.25 11.00
N GLN A 104 -1.94 -18.30 10.32
CA GLN A 104 -3.31 -18.34 9.78
C GLN A 104 -4.35 -18.45 10.89
N GLU A 105 -4.10 -19.27 11.91
CA GLU A 105 -4.95 -19.39 13.09
C GLU A 105 -5.10 -18.05 13.81
N LEU A 106 -3.98 -17.36 14.05
CA LEU A 106 -3.94 -16.07 14.74
C LEU A 106 -4.54 -14.94 13.90
N ALA A 107 -4.35 -14.97 12.57
CA ALA A 107 -4.99 -14.05 11.65
C ALA A 107 -6.53 -14.16 11.75
N GLN A 108 -7.07 -15.39 11.79
CA GLN A 108 -8.50 -15.64 12.01
C GLN A 108 -8.95 -15.19 13.38
N LYS A 109 -8.22 -15.54 14.44
CA LYS A 109 -8.53 -15.20 15.83
C LYS A 109 -8.63 -13.70 16.07
N HIS A 110 -7.71 -12.93 15.48
CA HIS A 110 -7.61 -11.47 15.70
C HIS A 110 -8.24 -10.63 14.58
N GLY A 111 -8.73 -11.26 13.51
CA GLY A 111 -9.35 -10.56 12.39
C GLY A 111 -8.36 -9.68 11.60
N VAL A 112 -7.15 -10.19 11.35
CA VAL A 112 -6.07 -9.49 10.62
C VAL A 112 -5.86 -10.15 9.27
N ALA A 113 -5.71 -9.36 8.21
CA ALA A 113 -5.39 -9.90 6.89
C ALA A 113 -3.97 -10.49 6.88
N LEU A 114 -3.83 -11.69 6.31
CA LEU A 114 -2.56 -12.37 6.09
C LEU A 114 -2.36 -12.55 4.59
N LEU A 115 -1.27 -12.00 4.07
CA LEU A 115 -0.89 -12.09 2.67
C LEU A 115 0.50 -12.70 2.52
N ARG A 116 0.83 -13.08 1.29
CA ARG A 116 2.17 -13.52 0.91
C ARG A 116 2.58 -12.90 -0.43
N SER A 117 3.88 -12.79 -0.65
CA SER A 117 4.46 -12.33 -1.92
C SER A 117 5.74 -13.10 -2.23
N ASN A 118 5.99 -13.39 -3.52
CA ASN A 118 7.23 -14.00 -3.97
C ASN A 118 8.41 -13.01 -4.00
N GLU A 119 8.10 -11.73 -3.94
CA GLU A 119 9.09 -10.66 -3.97
C GLU A 119 10.04 -10.69 -2.77
N THR A 120 11.24 -10.15 -2.95
CA THR A 120 12.13 -9.89 -1.82
C THR A 120 11.55 -8.80 -0.92
N THR A 121 11.94 -8.80 0.35
CA THR A 121 11.46 -7.79 1.32
C THR A 121 11.72 -6.36 0.82
N CYS A 122 12.92 -6.09 0.26
CA CYS A 122 13.27 -4.75 -0.23
C CYS A 122 12.42 -4.35 -1.45
N THR A 123 12.21 -5.26 -2.40
CA THR A 123 11.39 -5.02 -3.58
C THR A 123 9.95 -4.73 -3.20
N LEU A 124 9.36 -5.61 -2.36
CA LEU A 124 7.97 -5.45 -1.92
C LEU A 124 7.77 -4.14 -1.14
N MET A 125 8.66 -3.83 -0.19
CA MET A 125 8.59 -2.57 0.57
C MET A 125 8.68 -1.35 -0.34
N GLY A 126 9.61 -1.34 -1.30
CA GLY A 126 9.75 -0.25 -2.28
C GLY A 126 8.50 -0.06 -3.11
N SER A 127 7.90 -1.14 -3.63
CA SER A 127 6.66 -1.10 -4.41
C SER A 127 5.48 -0.60 -3.58
N LEU A 128 5.31 -1.12 -2.36
CA LEU A 128 4.24 -0.69 -1.44
C LEU A 128 4.36 0.78 -1.07
N ILE A 129 5.55 1.25 -0.67
CA ILE A 129 5.78 2.66 -0.32
C ILE A 129 5.50 3.56 -1.52
N SER A 130 5.90 3.16 -2.72
CA SER A 130 5.66 3.91 -3.95
C SER A 130 4.16 4.08 -4.23
N VAL A 131 3.41 2.98 -4.16
CA VAL A 131 1.95 2.99 -4.36
C VAL A 131 1.25 3.77 -3.24
N LEU A 132 1.62 3.55 -1.98
CA LEU A 132 1.04 4.25 -0.83
C LEU A 132 1.27 5.76 -0.91
N ASN A 133 2.48 6.22 -1.27
CA ASN A 133 2.77 7.63 -1.44
C ASN A 133 1.91 8.27 -2.55
N LEU A 134 1.67 7.54 -3.64
CA LEU A 134 0.83 8.03 -4.73
C LEU A 134 -0.64 8.11 -4.31
N GLU A 135 -1.17 7.04 -3.70
CA GLU A 135 -2.59 6.95 -3.35
C GLU A 135 -2.98 7.84 -2.16
N LEU A 136 -2.07 8.04 -1.21
CA LEU A 136 -2.27 8.88 -0.02
C LEU A 136 -1.83 10.33 -0.24
N ALA A 137 -1.30 10.67 -1.42
CA ALA A 137 -0.90 12.04 -1.75
C ALA A 137 -2.10 13.00 -1.63
N PRO A 138 -1.89 14.18 -1.04
CA PRO A 138 -2.91 15.22 -1.05
C PRO A 138 -3.29 15.58 -2.50
N ARG A 139 -4.57 15.52 -2.81
CA ARG A 139 -5.10 15.89 -4.13
C ARG A 139 -5.67 17.29 -4.09
N ILE A 140 -5.41 18.04 -5.15
CA ILE A 140 -5.98 19.38 -5.35
C ILE A 140 -6.62 19.43 -6.73
N THR A 141 -7.84 19.92 -6.79
CA THR A 141 -8.50 20.19 -8.07
C THR A 141 -8.15 21.62 -8.51
N ARG A 142 -7.74 21.77 -9.78
CA ARG A 142 -7.47 23.08 -10.40
C ARG A 142 -8.35 23.29 -11.61
N HIS A 143 -8.94 24.48 -11.72
CA HIS A 143 -9.58 24.93 -12.93
C HIS A 143 -8.52 25.14 -14.01
N GLY A 144 -8.60 24.34 -15.08
CA GLY A 144 -7.62 24.40 -16.16
C GLY A 144 -7.88 23.36 -17.22
N VAL A 145 -7.07 23.37 -18.25
CA VAL A 145 -7.11 22.39 -19.34
C VAL A 145 -5.78 21.65 -19.36
N LEU A 146 -5.82 20.32 -19.32
CA LEU A 146 -4.64 19.48 -19.42
C LEU A 146 -4.53 18.89 -20.82
N VAL A 147 -3.45 19.19 -21.52
CA VAL A 147 -3.16 18.70 -22.88
C VAL A 147 -1.80 17.98 -22.85
N GLU A 148 -1.72 16.84 -23.53
CA GLU A 148 -0.46 16.16 -23.79
C GLU A 148 0.16 16.70 -25.09
N VAL A 149 1.36 17.23 -24.99
CA VAL A 149 2.12 17.80 -26.11
C VAL A 149 3.48 17.12 -26.20
N TYR A 150 3.74 16.36 -27.25
CA TYR A 150 4.98 15.58 -27.45
C TYR A 150 5.32 14.64 -26.29
N GLY A 151 4.30 14.05 -25.64
CA GLY A 151 4.49 13.14 -24.49
C GLY A 151 4.58 13.84 -23.13
N GLU A 152 4.57 15.18 -23.09
CA GLU A 152 4.57 15.97 -21.87
C GLU A 152 3.16 16.49 -21.52
N GLY A 153 2.77 16.42 -20.26
CA GLY A 153 1.51 16.98 -19.77
C GLY A 153 1.63 18.48 -19.51
N ILE A 154 0.88 19.28 -20.25
CA ILE A 154 0.84 20.76 -20.08
C ILE A 154 -0.48 21.14 -19.45
N LEU A 155 -0.44 21.71 -18.23
CA LEU A 155 -1.60 22.27 -17.55
C LEU A 155 -1.72 23.77 -17.86
N ILE A 156 -2.79 24.13 -18.61
CA ILE A 156 -3.11 25.51 -19.00
C ILE A 156 -4.00 26.12 -17.90
N LEU A 157 -3.48 27.10 -17.18
CA LEU A 157 -4.18 27.82 -16.13
C LEU A 157 -4.50 29.24 -16.56
N GLY A 158 -5.54 29.85 -15.98
CA GLY A 158 -5.94 31.23 -16.20
C GLY A 158 -7.40 31.47 -15.83
N ASP A 159 -7.80 32.73 -15.83
CA ASP A 159 -9.18 33.13 -15.53
C ASP A 159 -10.20 32.59 -16.54
N SER A 160 -11.46 32.54 -16.14
CA SER A 160 -12.55 32.15 -17.05
C SER A 160 -12.64 33.13 -18.24
N GLY A 161 -12.76 32.60 -19.45
CA GLY A 161 -12.87 33.40 -20.66
C GLY A 161 -11.55 33.92 -21.25
N ILE A 162 -10.37 33.55 -20.69
CA ILE A 162 -9.08 34.02 -21.22
C ILE A 162 -8.63 33.29 -22.50
N GLY A 163 -9.36 32.23 -22.92
CA GLY A 163 -9.02 31.46 -24.12
C GLY A 163 -8.31 30.14 -23.86
N LYS A 164 -8.41 29.56 -22.66
CA LYS A 164 -7.81 28.26 -22.33
C LYS A 164 -8.31 27.12 -23.24
N SER A 165 -9.62 27.04 -23.38
CA SER A 165 -10.25 25.99 -24.21
C SER A 165 -9.99 26.21 -25.70
N GLU A 166 -9.91 27.45 -26.18
CA GLU A 166 -9.52 27.77 -27.53
C GLU A 166 -8.08 27.33 -27.83
N LEU A 167 -7.13 27.58 -26.89
CA LEU A 167 -5.77 27.12 -27.02
C LEU A 167 -5.67 25.58 -27.05
N ALA A 168 -6.46 24.92 -26.17
CA ALA A 168 -6.51 23.47 -26.16
C ALA A 168 -7.03 22.90 -27.49
N ILE A 169 -8.12 23.47 -28.03
CA ILE A 169 -8.67 23.08 -29.35
C ILE A 169 -7.62 23.25 -30.45
N GLU A 170 -6.87 24.33 -30.44
CA GLU A 170 -5.81 24.57 -31.41
C GLU A 170 -4.68 23.54 -31.31
N LEU A 171 -4.29 23.16 -30.09
CA LEU A 171 -3.30 22.09 -29.86
C LEU A 171 -3.82 20.73 -30.34
N VAL A 172 -5.09 20.41 -30.07
CA VAL A 172 -5.72 19.16 -30.54
C VAL A 172 -5.76 19.12 -32.08
N LYS A 173 -6.09 20.24 -32.75
CA LYS A 173 -6.05 20.33 -34.22
C LYS A 173 -4.64 20.08 -34.80
N ARG A 174 -3.60 20.38 -34.02
CA ARG A 174 -2.20 20.11 -34.39
C ARG A 174 -1.75 18.68 -34.06
N GLY A 175 -2.65 17.83 -33.61
CA GLY A 175 -2.38 16.41 -33.33
C GLY A 175 -1.99 16.09 -31.90
N HIS A 176 -2.13 17.03 -30.98
CA HIS A 176 -1.92 16.82 -29.55
C HIS A 176 -3.17 16.25 -28.88
N ARG A 177 -3.04 15.68 -27.69
CA ARG A 177 -4.14 14.98 -27.02
C ARG A 177 -4.70 15.79 -25.84
N LEU A 178 -6.01 16.06 -25.88
CA LEU A 178 -6.72 16.57 -24.70
C LEU A 178 -6.83 15.47 -23.66
N VAL A 179 -6.39 15.75 -22.43
CA VAL A 179 -6.44 14.82 -21.30
C VAL A 179 -7.61 15.14 -20.37
N ALA A 180 -7.74 16.41 -19.98
CA ALA A 180 -8.85 16.89 -19.16
C ALA A 180 -9.18 18.33 -19.48
N ASP A 181 -10.46 18.70 -19.37
CA ASP A 181 -10.96 20.07 -19.53
C ASP A 181 -11.78 20.44 -18.29
N ASP A 182 -11.74 21.73 -17.92
CA ASP A 182 -12.48 22.36 -16.84
C ASP A 182 -11.95 22.08 -15.42
N ALA A 183 -11.75 20.83 -15.03
CA ALA A 183 -11.22 20.46 -13.74
C ALA A 183 -10.12 19.39 -13.86
N VAL A 184 -8.95 19.68 -13.33
CA VAL A 184 -7.78 18.78 -13.29
C VAL A 184 -7.42 18.49 -11.85
N GLU A 185 -7.41 17.19 -11.48
CA GLU A 185 -7.01 16.69 -10.16
C GLU A 185 -5.57 16.20 -10.17
#